data_def07f8f02b47f5131dc77223db212a1
#
_entry.id   def07f8f02b47f5131dc77223db212a1
#
_cell.length_a   1.000
_cell.length_b   1.000
_cell.length_c   1.000
_cell.angle_alpha   90.00
_cell.angle_beta   90.00
_cell.angle_gamma   90.00
#
_symmetry.space_group_name_H-M   'P 1'
#
loop_
_entity.id
_entity.type
_entity.pdbx_description
1 polymer ?
#
loop_
_entity_poly.entity_id
_entity_poly.type
_entity_poly.pdbx_seq_one_letter_code
_entity_poly.pdbx_strand_id
1 'polypeptide(L)'
;MKPLNFAILKYFTTGVEACRADVQEALKAEYSGFRALKDKAMDEALMTAASNGLIEESRLDLDENGNLLIYYKALEDGIAAINSYIKD
;
A
#
# COMPACT_ATOMS: atom_id res chain seq x y z
N MET A 1 -8.34 -7.68 -14.58
CA MET A 1 -7.69 -6.73 -13.63
C MET A 1 -7.80 -7.30 -12.24
N LYS A 2 -6.70 -7.22 -11.44
CA LYS A 2 -6.76 -7.75 -10.07
C LYS A 2 -7.63 -6.89 -9.17
N PRO A 3 -8.21 -7.47 -8.12
CA PRO A 3 -8.88 -6.68 -7.09
C PRO A 3 -7.92 -5.63 -6.51
N LEU A 4 -8.45 -4.47 -6.15
CA LEU A 4 -7.62 -3.36 -5.66
C LEU A 4 -6.75 -3.76 -4.47
N ASN A 5 -7.28 -4.53 -3.51
CA ASN A 5 -6.48 -4.97 -2.37
C ASN A 5 -5.26 -5.78 -2.80
N PHE A 6 -5.40 -6.62 -3.82
CA PHE A 6 -4.29 -7.39 -4.36
C PHE A 6 -3.28 -6.49 -5.06
N ALA A 7 -3.77 -5.49 -5.80
CA ALA A 7 -2.90 -4.54 -6.49
C ALA A 7 -2.07 -3.73 -5.49
N ILE A 8 -2.67 -3.34 -4.37
CA ILE A 8 -1.95 -2.63 -3.30
C ILE A 8 -0.79 -3.49 -2.78
N LEU A 9 -1.08 -4.73 -2.45
CA LEU A 9 -0.05 -5.64 -1.92
C LEU A 9 1.05 -5.90 -2.95
N LYS A 10 0.66 -6.16 -4.20
CA LYS A 10 1.66 -6.40 -5.27
C LYS A 10 2.54 -5.18 -5.52
N TYR A 11 1.99 -3.98 -5.36
CA TYR A 11 2.80 -2.76 -5.49
C TYR A 11 3.99 -2.79 -4.52
N PHE A 12 3.76 -3.25 -3.29
CA PHE A 12 4.84 -3.30 -2.30
C PHE A 12 5.85 -4.41 -2.55
N THR A 13 5.55 -5.40 -3.39
CA THR A 13 6.53 -6.45 -3.72
C THR A 13 7.68 -5.94 -4.56
N THR A 14 7.59 -4.72 -5.09
CA THR A 14 8.69 -4.09 -5.82
C THR A 14 9.81 -3.60 -4.90
N GLY A 15 9.59 -3.65 -3.58
CA GLY A 15 10.58 -3.19 -2.60
C GLY A 15 10.47 -1.69 -2.30
N VAL A 16 9.46 -1.01 -2.81
CA VAL A 16 9.31 0.43 -2.59
C VAL A 16 8.89 0.74 -1.16
N GLU A 17 9.27 1.93 -0.71
CA GLU A 17 8.76 2.55 0.51
C GLU A 17 7.77 3.61 0.06
N ALA A 18 6.53 3.52 0.53
CA ALA A 18 5.47 4.39 0.01
C ALA A 18 4.45 4.74 1.09
N CYS A 19 3.95 5.97 1.02
CA CYS A 19 2.82 6.41 1.83
C CYS A 19 1.52 6.23 1.05
N ARG A 20 0.39 6.48 1.71
CA ARG A 20 -0.92 6.36 1.07
C ARG A 20 -1.00 7.10 -0.26
N ALA A 21 -0.54 8.34 -0.30
CA ALA A 21 -0.62 9.17 -1.51
C ALA A 21 0.18 8.55 -2.67
N ASP A 22 1.34 7.97 -2.37
CA ASP A 22 2.17 7.31 -3.38
C ASP A 22 1.45 6.11 -3.98
N VAL A 23 0.79 5.31 -3.14
CA VAL A 23 0.05 4.13 -3.60
C VAL A 23 -1.14 4.56 -4.46
N GLN A 24 -1.87 5.58 -4.01
CA GLN A 24 -3.01 6.10 -4.78
C GLN A 24 -2.56 6.59 -6.16
N GLU A 25 -1.46 7.31 -6.21
CA GLU A 25 -0.92 7.81 -7.49
C GLU A 25 -0.51 6.66 -8.41
N ALA A 26 0.13 5.63 -7.85
CA ALA A 26 0.59 4.50 -8.65
C ALA A 26 -0.57 3.69 -9.23
N LEU A 27 -1.70 3.63 -8.53
CA LEU A 27 -2.81 2.78 -8.93
C LEU A 27 -3.96 3.52 -9.61
N LYS A 28 -3.91 4.83 -9.67
CA LYS A 28 -5.05 5.60 -10.19
C LYS A 28 -5.36 5.32 -11.66
N ALA A 29 -4.37 4.94 -12.46
CA ALA A 29 -4.59 4.69 -13.88
C ALA A 29 -5.59 3.54 -14.10
N GLU A 30 -5.53 2.49 -13.27
CA GLU A 30 -6.40 1.34 -13.40
C GLU A 30 -7.63 1.41 -12.49
N TYR A 31 -7.54 2.13 -11.37
CA TYR A 31 -8.57 2.11 -10.32
C TYR A 31 -9.20 3.46 -10.04
N SER A 32 -8.97 4.43 -10.90
CA SER A 32 -9.59 5.74 -10.80
C SER A 32 -11.12 5.59 -10.74
N GLY A 33 -11.75 6.29 -9.83
CA GLY A 33 -13.19 6.19 -9.63
C GLY A 33 -13.62 5.09 -8.65
N PHE A 34 -12.71 4.18 -8.26
CA PHE A 34 -13.03 3.17 -7.26
C PHE A 34 -13.09 3.82 -5.88
N ARG A 35 -14.18 3.56 -5.18
CA ARG A 35 -14.35 4.09 -3.83
C ARG A 35 -13.21 3.66 -2.89
N ALA A 36 -12.70 2.45 -3.07
CA ALA A 36 -11.64 1.90 -2.24
C ALA A 36 -10.29 2.60 -2.44
N LEU A 37 -10.14 3.43 -3.49
CA LEU A 37 -8.92 4.21 -3.71
C LEU A 37 -8.90 5.50 -2.89
N LYS A 38 -10.00 5.86 -2.24
CA LYS A 38 -10.09 7.09 -1.45
C LYS A 38 -9.34 6.96 -0.14
N ASP A 39 -9.01 8.12 0.45
CA ASP A 39 -8.09 8.22 1.59
C ASP A 39 -8.41 7.27 2.74
N LYS A 40 -9.65 7.29 3.23
CA LYS A 40 -10.00 6.48 4.39
C LYS A 40 -9.89 4.98 4.10
N ALA A 41 -10.40 4.55 2.96
CA ALA A 41 -10.36 3.15 2.58
C ALA A 41 -8.92 2.68 2.36
N MET A 42 -8.09 3.54 1.76
CA MET A 42 -6.68 3.22 1.56
C MET A 42 -5.94 3.11 2.89
N ASP A 43 -6.18 4.04 3.82
CA ASP A 43 -5.56 3.97 5.14
C ASP A 43 -5.94 2.66 5.84
N GLU A 44 -7.21 2.28 5.79
CA GLU A 44 -7.66 1.04 6.40
C GLU A 44 -7.00 -0.19 5.75
N ALA A 45 -6.87 -0.20 4.42
CA ALA A 45 -6.24 -1.30 3.71
C ALA A 45 -4.75 -1.43 4.08
N LEU A 46 -4.04 -0.31 4.17
CA LEU A 46 -2.62 -0.31 4.52
C LEU A 46 -2.43 -0.75 5.97
N MET A 47 -3.26 -0.25 6.89
CA MET A 47 -3.20 -0.63 8.29
C MET A 47 -3.51 -2.12 8.48
N THR A 48 -4.47 -2.65 7.73
CA THR A 48 -4.82 -4.07 7.77
C THR A 48 -3.66 -4.93 7.26
N ALA A 49 -3.05 -4.54 6.15
CA ALA A 49 -1.90 -5.26 5.62
C ALA A 49 -0.73 -5.26 6.62
N ALA A 50 -0.52 -4.14 7.29
CA ALA A 50 0.53 -4.04 8.33
C ALA A 50 0.20 -4.93 9.52
N SER A 51 -1.07 -4.97 9.96
CA SER A 51 -1.50 -5.82 11.06
C SER A 51 -1.30 -7.30 10.75
N ASN A 52 -1.39 -7.67 9.47
CA ASN A 52 -1.19 -9.05 9.03
C ASN A 52 0.27 -9.39 8.76
N GLY A 53 1.18 -8.45 8.97
CA GLY A 53 2.61 -8.69 8.78
C GLY A 53 3.08 -8.71 7.34
N LEU A 54 2.26 -8.25 6.40
CA LEU A 54 2.61 -8.25 4.97
C LEU A 54 3.46 -7.04 4.60
N ILE A 55 3.19 -5.91 5.24
CA ILE A 55 4.00 -4.70 5.13
C ILE A 55 4.23 -4.19 6.54
N GLU A 56 5.09 -3.20 6.69
CA GLU A 56 5.30 -2.57 7.99
C GLU A 56 5.53 -1.08 7.84
N GLU A 57 5.27 -0.32 8.89
CA GLU A 57 5.60 1.10 8.92
C GLU A 57 7.11 1.23 8.92
N SER A 58 7.64 1.93 7.94
CA SER A 58 9.10 2.08 7.79
C SER A 58 9.59 3.42 8.32
N ARG A 59 8.80 4.48 8.18
CA ARG A 59 9.14 5.80 8.73
C ARG A 59 7.92 6.70 8.76
N LEU A 60 8.05 7.78 9.53
CA LEU A 60 7.06 8.85 9.61
C LEU A 60 7.69 10.11 9.05
N ASP A 61 6.88 10.94 8.41
CA ASP A 61 7.32 12.22 7.89
C ASP A 61 6.15 13.20 7.96
N LEU A 62 6.40 14.45 7.59
CA LEU A 62 5.36 15.47 7.50
C LEU A 62 5.37 16.03 6.09
N ASP A 63 4.20 16.31 5.55
CA ASP A 63 4.11 17.02 4.28
C ASP A 63 4.30 18.53 4.53
N GLU A 64 4.30 19.31 3.47
CA GLU A 64 4.53 20.76 3.56
C GLU A 64 3.46 21.49 4.35
N ASN A 65 2.30 20.89 4.55
CA ASN A 65 1.21 21.45 5.35
C ASN A 65 1.20 20.95 6.78
N GLY A 66 2.20 20.15 7.17
CA GLY A 66 2.30 19.60 8.51
C GLY A 66 1.46 18.36 8.75
N ASN A 67 0.89 17.76 7.71
CA ASN A 67 0.13 16.52 7.85
C ASN A 67 1.06 15.32 7.95
N LEU A 68 0.71 14.38 8.82
CA LEU A 68 1.52 13.18 9.04
C LEU A 68 1.48 12.26 7.82
N LEU A 69 2.65 11.83 7.39
CA LEU A 69 2.81 10.82 6.35
C LEU A 69 3.36 9.56 6.99
N ILE A 70 2.67 8.44 6.79
CA ILE A 70 3.13 7.14 7.25
C ILE A 70 3.60 6.36 6.03
N TYR A 71 4.89 6.01 6.03
CA TYR A 71 5.47 5.23 4.95
C TYR A 71 5.50 3.76 5.33
N TYR A 72 5.18 2.92 4.38
CA TYR A 72 5.15 1.46 4.54
C TYR A 72 6.13 0.82 3.58
N LYS A 73 6.54 -0.39 3.92
CA LYS A 73 7.45 -1.17 3.10
C LYS A 73 7.19 -2.65 3.38
N ALA A 74 7.29 -3.49 2.38
CA ALA A 74 7.28 -4.94 2.58
C ALA A 74 8.71 -5.43 2.73
N LEU A 75 8.96 -6.22 3.75
CA LEU A 75 10.25 -6.87 3.93
C LEU A 75 10.24 -8.21 3.20
N GLU A 76 11.39 -8.87 3.19
CA GLU A 76 11.57 -10.11 2.43
C GLU A 76 10.47 -11.14 2.69
N ASP A 77 10.14 -11.39 3.95
CA ASP A 77 9.10 -12.36 4.32
C ASP A 77 7.72 -11.92 3.84
N GLY A 78 7.43 -10.63 3.93
CA GLY A 78 6.16 -10.08 3.46
C GLY A 78 6.05 -10.18 1.94
N ILE A 79 7.11 -9.88 1.23
CA ILE A 79 7.15 -10.00 -0.24
C ILE A 79 6.90 -11.46 -0.65
N ALA A 80 7.58 -12.41 0.00
CA ALA A 80 7.43 -13.81 -0.29
C ALA A 80 5.99 -14.28 -0.02
N ALA A 81 5.40 -13.85 1.10
CA ALA A 81 4.03 -14.19 1.44
C ALA A 81 3.04 -13.64 0.41
N ILE A 82 3.19 -12.38 0.02
CA ILE A 82 2.32 -11.77 -0.98
C ILE A 82 2.42 -12.52 -2.30
N ASN A 83 3.63 -12.80 -2.75
CA ASN A 83 3.84 -13.48 -4.02
C ASN A 83 3.34 -14.93 -4.03
N SER A 84 3.34 -15.59 -2.88
CA SER A 84 2.78 -16.95 -2.81
C SER A 84 1.26 -16.95 -2.83
N TYR A 85 0.66 -15.88 -2.32
CA TYR A 85 -0.79 -15.75 -2.17
C TYR A 85 -1.46 -15.16 -3.42
N ILE A 86 -0.82 -14.18 -4.03
CA ILE A 86 -1.37 -13.46 -5.19
C ILE A 86 -0.49 -13.75 -6.40
N LYS A 87 -1.07 -14.48 -7.37
CA LYS A 87 -0.38 -14.79 -8.62
C LYS A 87 -0.68 -13.72 -9.67
N ASP A 88 0.29 -13.44 -10.47
CA ASP A 88 0.10 -12.51 -11.60
C ASP A 88 -0.54 -13.21 -12.80
#